data_174273c036c29742f1f9df85ad5541c9
#
_entry.id   174273c036c29742f1f9df85ad5541c9
#
_cell.length_a   1.000
_cell.length_b   1.000
_cell.length_c   1.000
_cell.angle_alpha   90.00
_cell.angle_beta   90.00
_cell.angle_gamma   90.00
#
_symmetry.space_group_name_H-M   'P 1'
#
loop_
_entity.id
_entity.type
_entity.pdbx_description
1 polymer ?
#
loop_
_entity_poly.entity_id
_entity_poly.type
_entity_poly.pdbx_seq_one_letter_code
_entity_poly.pdbx_strand_id
1 'polypeptide(L)'
;HGRYIKARPAGERRDDIAFDATFRAAAPFQKQREEKRKRMAFAIEVSDLQRKIRVKRVANLVLFLVDASWSMAVAERMNATKGAILSLLTDAYQRRDRVGLIVFQKDRATLVLPPTNSVQLAQRALMDIPVGGKTPLSAGLFLATDVLHMEKLHHPDVEPLLIVLTDGAGNVSIGALHPQEESYKFAEMIAQNSDLGIVAGN
;
A
#
# COMPACT_ATOMS: atom_id res chain seq x y z
N HIS A 1 14.13 -8.45 0.77
CA HIS A 1 15.44 -7.90 0.41
C HIS A 1 15.33 -7.05 -0.86
N GLY A 2 15.73 -5.73 -0.80
CA GLY A 2 15.66 -4.82 -1.94
C GLY A 2 16.72 -5.13 -3.02
N ARG A 3 16.49 -4.58 -4.24
CA ARG A 3 17.45 -4.69 -5.35
C ARG A 3 18.67 -3.80 -5.08
N TYR A 4 19.87 -4.36 -5.18
CA TYR A 4 21.13 -3.60 -5.15
C TYR A 4 21.23 -2.70 -6.37
N ILE A 5 21.43 -1.39 -6.16
CA ILE A 5 21.53 -0.40 -7.25
C ILE A 5 22.90 0.27 -7.31
N LYS A 6 23.52 0.54 -6.17
CA LYS A 6 24.84 1.18 -6.09
C LYS A 6 25.51 0.88 -4.75
N ALA A 7 26.83 1.08 -4.69
CA ALA A 7 27.59 1.07 -3.46
C ALA A 7 27.90 2.51 -3.00
N ARG A 8 28.17 2.66 -1.72
CA ARG A 8 28.77 3.85 -1.12
C ARG A 8 29.69 3.47 0.05
N PRO A 9 30.61 4.35 0.50
CA PRO A 9 31.45 4.09 1.67
C PRO A 9 30.62 3.63 2.87
N ALA A 10 31.05 2.58 3.56
CA ALA A 10 30.29 1.97 4.64
C ALA A 10 30.15 2.88 5.87
N GLY A 11 31.15 3.73 6.14
CA GLY A 11 31.19 4.58 7.32
C GLY A 11 31.15 3.73 8.60
N GLU A 12 30.30 4.12 9.53
CA GLU A 12 30.07 3.38 10.78
C GLU A 12 29.23 2.12 10.59
N ARG A 13 28.36 2.09 9.55
CA ARG A 13 27.48 0.96 9.25
C ARG A 13 28.20 -0.06 8.39
N ARG A 14 28.51 -1.21 8.95
CA ARG A 14 29.23 -2.32 8.31
C ARG A 14 28.32 -3.49 7.93
N ASP A 15 27.02 -3.26 7.91
CA ASP A 15 26.01 -4.19 7.42
C ASP A 15 25.94 -4.14 5.88
N ASP A 16 25.55 -5.26 5.28
CA ASP A 16 25.30 -5.41 3.82
C ASP A 16 26.46 -4.93 2.93
N ILE A 17 27.65 -5.47 3.14
CA ILE A 17 28.86 -5.09 2.41
C ILE A 17 28.77 -5.46 0.91
N ALA A 18 29.14 -4.50 0.07
CA ALA A 18 29.29 -4.65 -1.38
C ALA A 18 30.72 -5.14 -1.69
N PHE A 19 30.95 -6.43 -1.73
CA PHE A 19 32.30 -7.00 -1.91
C PHE A 19 32.99 -6.53 -3.18
N ASP A 20 32.28 -6.53 -4.31
CA ASP A 20 32.78 -6.07 -5.62
C ASP A 20 33.25 -4.60 -5.58
N ALA A 21 32.48 -3.74 -4.96
CA ALA A 21 32.81 -2.32 -4.81
C ALA A 21 33.95 -2.11 -3.78
N THR A 22 34.00 -2.91 -2.70
CA THR A 22 35.07 -2.88 -1.72
C THR A 22 36.41 -3.31 -2.34
N PHE A 23 36.42 -4.39 -3.13
CA PHE A 23 37.63 -4.80 -3.85
C PHE A 23 38.11 -3.72 -4.82
N ARG A 24 37.17 -3.09 -5.55
CA ARG A 24 37.47 -1.99 -6.48
C ARG A 24 38.05 -0.77 -5.75
N ALA A 25 37.49 -0.44 -4.58
CA ALA A 25 37.98 0.66 -3.76
C ALA A 25 39.39 0.41 -3.20
N ALA A 26 39.67 -0.84 -2.79
CA ALA A 26 40.97 -1.25 -2.24
C ALA A 26 42.07 -1.44 -3.31
N ALA A 27 41.71 -1.70 -4.56
CA ALA A 27 42.64 -2.04 -5.64
C ALA A 27 43.76 -0.98 -5.88
N PRO A 28 43.51 0.33 -5.90
CA PRO A 28 44.57 1.35 -6.11
C PRO A 28 45.63 1.35 -5.02
N PHE A 29 45.30 0.93 -3.81
CA PHE A 29 46.16 0.99 -2.64
C PHE A 29 47.03 -0.26 -2.42
N GLN A 30 46.89 -1.30 -3.26
CA GLN A 30 47.55 -2.58 -3.07
C GLN A 30 49.10 -2.46 -3.15
N LYS A 31 49.64 -1.56 -3.96
CA LYS A 31 51.08 -1.29 -4.05
C LYS A 31 51.63 -0.69 -2.75
N GLN A 32 50.86 0.16 -2.10
CA GLN A 32 51.26 0.82 -0.84
C GLN A 32 51.12 -0.15 0.38
N ARG A 33 50.42 -1.25 0.21
CA ARG A 33 50.11 -2.24 1.26
C ARG A 33 50.91 -3.54 1.09
N GLU A 34 52.04 -3.53 0.47
CA GLU A 34 52.84 -4.73 0.17
C GLU A 34 53.18 -5.55 1.43
N GLU A 35 53.50 -4.90 2.52
CA GLU A 35 53.81 -5.59 3.79
C GLU A 35 52.59 -6.42 4.32
N LYS A 36 51.37 -5.87 4.19
CA LYS A 36 50.15 -6.61 4.56
C LYS A 36 49.84 -7.72 3.55
N ARG A 37 50.22 -7.55 2.28
CA ARG A 37 50.05 -8.57 1.23
C ARG A 37 50.97 -9.79 1.40
N LYS A 38 52.08 -9.71 2.10
CA LYS A 38 52.94 -10.86 2.34
C LYS A 38 52.22 -12.02 3.02
N ARG A 39 51.09 -11.75 3.71
CA ARG A 39 50.27 -12.76 4.41
C ARG A 39 48.88 -12.98 3.76
N MET A 40 48.46 -12.13 2.83
CA MET A 40 47.13 -12.16 2.22
C MET A 40 47.22 -11.80 0.73
N ALA A 41 46.43 -12.48 -0.10
CA ALA A 41 46.40 -12.22 -1.56
C ALA A 41 45.96 -10.79 -1.90
N PHE A 42 45.14 -10.17 -1.02
CA PHE A 42 44.60 -8.84 -1.22
C PHE A 42 44.35 -8.14 0.13
N ALA A 43 44.89 -6.93 0.32
CA ALA A 43 44.76 -6.19 1.56
C ALA A 43 43.57 -5.22 1.54
N ILE A 44 42.55 -5.46 2.37
CA ILE A 44 41.39 -4.59 2.54
C ILE A 44 41.47 -3.88 3.89
N GLU A 45 41.25 -2.60 3.93
CA GLU A 45 41.14 -1.79 5.14
C GLU A 45 39.70 -1.34 5.36
N VAL A 46 39.40 -0.89 6.58
CA VAL A 46 38.06 -0.44 6.95
C VAL A 46 37.58 0.73 6.08
N SER A 47 38.52 1.60 5.68
CA SER A 47 38.28 2.73 4.77
C SER A 47 37.81 2.31 3.37
N ASP A 48 38.16 1.08 2.93
CA ASP A 48 37.79 0.57 1.62
C ASP A 48 36.38 0.00 1.58
N LEU A 49 35.81 -0.28 2.77
CA LEU A 49 34.53 -0.95 2.86
C LEU A 49 33.42 -0.14 2.19
N GLN A 50 32.74 -0.80 1.28
CA GLN A 50 31.58 -0.26 0.57
C GLN A 50 30.34 -1.02 0.99
N ARG A 51 29.23 -0.32 1.25
CA ARG A 51 27.95 -0.94 1.55
C ARG A 51 27.01 -0.84 0.36
N LYS A 52 26.13 -1.82 0.22
CA LYS A 52 25.08 -1.84 -0.79
C LYS A 52 24.00 -0.82 -0.47
N ILE A 53 23.62 -0.04 -1.44
CA ILE A 53 22.38 0.73 -1.42
C ILE A 53 21.34 -0.10 -2.18
N ARG A 54 20.31 -0.49 -1.46
CA ARG A 54 19.21 -1.26 -2.03
C ARG A 54 17.97 -0.40 -2.15
N VAL A 55 17.25 -0.56 -3.24
CA VAL A 55 15.90 -0.03 -3.41
C VAL A 55 14.93 -1.18 -3.23
N LYS A 56 14.04 -1.03 -2.27
CA LYS A 56 12.91 -1.92 -2.07
C LYS A 56 11.75 -1.34 -2.88
N ARG A 57 11.17 -2.12 -3.77
CA ARG A 57 9.87 -1.76 -4.33
C ARG A 57 8.85 -2.08 -3.24
N VAL A 58 8.20 -1.08 -2.73
CA VAL A 58 7.05 -1.21 -1.86
C VAL A 58 5.86 -1.46 -2.78
N ALA A 59 5.10 -2.51 -2.54
CA ALA A 59 3.81 -2.69 -3.17
C ALA A 59 2.83 -1.77 -2.45
N ASN A 60 2.01 -1.02 -3.19
CA ASN A 60 0.92 -0.28 -2.59
C ASN A 60 -0.31 -1.16 -2.44
N LEU A 61 -1.17 -0.84 -1.50
CA LEU A 61 -2.52 -1.38 -1.42
C LEU A 61 -3.51 -0.25 -1.68
N VAL A 62 -4.26 -0.35 -2.75
CA VAL A 62 -5.38 0.56 -3.03
C VAL A 62 -6.66 -0.13 -2.61
N LEU A 63 -7.27 0.33 -1.53
CA LEU A 63 -8.55 -0.17 -1.03
C LEU A 63 -9.66 0.82 -1.41
N PHE A 64 -10.59 0.36 -2.23
CA PHE A 64 -11.79 1.12 -2.57
C PHE A 64 -12.90 0.84 -1.58
N LEU A 65 -13.51 1.90 -1.07
CA LEU A 65 -14.70 1.86 -0.24
C LEU A 65 -15.83 2.58 -1.00
N VAL A 66 -16.77 1.82 -1.53
CA VAL A 66 -17.76 2.30 -2.48
C VAL A 66 -19.15 2.25 -1.89
N ASP A 67 -19.83 3.38 -1.95
CA ASP A 67 -21.25 3.48 -1.66
C ASP A 67 -22.06 2.87 -2.80
N ALA A 68 -22.89 1.88 -2.50
CA ALA A 68 -23.83 1.29 -3.43
C ALA A 68 -25.30 1.56 -3.06
N SER A 69 -25.56 2.48 -2.14
CA SER A 69 -26.90 2.87 -1.70
C SER A 69 -27.67 3.67 -2.75
N TRP A 70 -27.01 4.08 -3.84
CA TRP A 70 -27.51 4.99 -4.85
C TRP A 70 -28.81 4.55 -5.51
N SER A 71 -29.71 5.50 -5.75
CA SER A 71 -30.93 5.30 -6.51
C SER A 71 -30.66 5.01 -7.99
N MET A 72 -31.64 4.38 -8.69
CA MET A 72 -31.50 4.02 -10.10
C MET A 72 -31.14 5.18 -11.03
N ALA A 73 -31.46 6.44 -10.66
CA ALA A 73 -31.06 7.65 -11.42
C ALA A 73 -29.53 7.86 -11.45
N VAL A 74 -28.77 7.13 -10.66
CA VAL A 74 -27.32 7.22 -10.52
C VAL A 74 -26.59 6.01 -11.17
N ALA A 75 -27.32 5.12 -11.84
CA ALA A 75 -26.72 3.97 -12.54
C ALA A 75 -25.64 4.39 -13.56
N GLU A 76 -25.79 5.53 -14.21
CA GLU A 76 -24.75 6.08 -15.10
C GLU A 76 -23.49 6.47 -14.34
N ARG A 77 -23.62 7.08 -13.16
CA ARG A 77 -22.47 7.40 -12.30
C ARG A 77 -21.78 6.15 -11.79
N MET A 78 -22.55 5.11 -11.45
CA MET A 78 -21.97 3.81 -11.06
C MET A 78 -21.14 3.20 -12.19
N ASN A 79 -21.60 3.29 -13.42
CA ASN A 79 -20.84 2.82 -14.58
C ASN A 79 -19.53 3.61 -14.78
N ALA A 80 -19.59 4.94 -14.62
CA ALA A 80 -18.40 5.79 -14.65
C ALA A 80 -17.43 5.44 -13.50
N THR A 81 -17.94 5.22 -12.29
CA THR A 81 -17.16 4.79 -11.12
C THR A 81 -16.53 3.42 -11.35
N LYS A 82 -17.29 2.46 -11.85
CA LYS A 82 -16.75 1.14 -12.23
C LYS A 82 -15.64 1.26 -13.27
N GLY A 83 -15.82 2.13 -14.28
CA GLY A 83 -14.81 2.42 -15.30
C GLY A 83 -13.53 3.02 -14.71
N ALA A 84 -13.67 3.99 -13.80
CA ALA A 84 -12.53 4.60 -13.10
C ALA A 84 -11.78 3.59 -12.23
N ILE A 85 -12.50 2.77 -11.47
CA ILE A 85 -11.89 1.70 -10.65
C ILE A 85 -11.16 0.69 -11.56
N LEU A 86 -11.75 0.29 -12.70
CA LEU A 86 -11.09 -0.61 -13.65
C LEU A 86 -9.83 -0.01 -14.26
N SER A 87 -9.83 1.29 -14.56
CA SER A 87 -8.64 1.98 -15.05
C SER A 87 -7.52 1.98 -14.00
N LEU A 88 -7.85 2.36 -12.76
CA LEU A 88 -6.90 2.34 -11.64
C LEU A 88 -6.38 0.93 -11.34
N LEU A 89 -7.23 -0.09 -11.48
CA LEU A 89 -6.85 -1.49 -11.35
C LEU A 89 -5.81 -1.91 -12.40
N THR A 90 -6.00 -1.47 -13.64
CA THR A 90 -5.06 -1.78 -14.72
C THR A 90 -3.70 -1.14 -14.46
N ASP A 91 -3.68 0.10 -13.99
CA ASP A 91 -2.45 0.81 -13.61
C ASP A 91 -1.77 0.15 -12.39
N ALA A 92 -2.55 -0.20 -11.37
CA ALA A 92 -2.06 -0.88 -10.17
C ALA A 92 -1.43 -2.25 -10.52
N TYR A 93 -2.05 -3.00 -11.43
CA TYR A 93 -1.48 -4.26 -11.91
C TYR A 93 -0.11 -4.08 -12.57
N GLN A 94 0.05 -3.06 -13.42
CA GLN A 94 1.35 -2.77 -14.06
C GLN A 94 2.44 -2.44 -13.01
N ARG A 95 2.04 -1.81 -11.90
CA ARG A 95 2.93 -1.46 -10.79
C ARG A 95 3.14 -2.61 -9.80
N ARG A 96 2.40 -3.71 -9.92
CA ARG A 96 2.31 -4.82 -8.96
C ARG A 96 1.70 -4.42 -7.62
N ASP A 97 0.87 -3.39 -7.62
CA ASP A 97 0.09 -2.99 -6.47
C ASP A 97 -1.06 -3.98 -6.24
N ARG A 98 -1.55 -4.03 -5.02
CA ARG A 98 -2.71 -4.83 -4.65
C ARG A 98 -3.93 -3.94 -4.59
N VAL A 99 -5.07 -4.48 -4.97
CA VAL A 99 -6.33 -3.75 -4.96
C VAL A 99 -7.37 -4.55 -4.21
N GLY A 100 -8.13 -3.88 -3.36
CA GLY A 100 -9.27 -4.41 -2.64
C GLY A 100 -10.52 -3.56 -2.87
N LEU A 101 -11.70 -4.14 -2.66
CA LEU A 101 -12.98 -3.46 -2.83
C LEU A 101 -13.93 -3.82 -1.69
N ILE A 102 -14.35 -2.80 -0.97
CA ILE A 102 -15.43 -2.86 0.01
C ILE A 102 -16.62 -2.10 -0.57
N VAL A 103 -17.79 -2.69 -0.48
CA VAL A 103 -19.05 -2.07 -0.84
C VAL A 103 -19.90 -1.95 0.40
N PHE A 104 -20.52 -0.81 0.63
CA PHE A 104 -21.48 -0.61 1.71
C PHE A 104 -22.84 -0.18 1.19
N GLN A 105 -23.88 -0.81 1.72
CA GLN A 105 -25.26 -0.53 1.35
C GLN A 105 -26.22 -1.16 2.37
N LYS A 106 -27.47 -0.72 2.39
CA LYS A 106 -28.54 -1.19 3.30
C LYS A 106 -28.12 -0.99 4.77
N ASP A 107 -27.64 -2.04 5.42
CA ASP A 107 -27.30 -2.10 6.84
C ASP A 107 -25.88 -2.62 7.10
N ARG A 108 -25.12 -2.91 6.03
CA ARG A 108 -23.82 -3.56 6.15
C ARG A 108 -22.79 -3.11 5.14
N ALA A 109 -21.53 -3.38 5.47
CA ALA A 109 -20.42 -3.36 4.54
C ALA A 109 -19.96 -4.79 4.21
N THR A 110 -19.48 -5.00 3.00
CA THR A 110 -19.02 -6.30 2.52
C THR A 110 -17.69 -6.13 1.77
N LEU A 111 -16.72 -6.96 2.11
CA LEU A 111 -15.48 -7.08 1.35
C LEU A 111 -15.75 -7.92 0.09
N VAL A 112 -16.06 -7.23 -1.00
CA VAL A 112 -16.42 -7.86 -2.28
C VAL A 112 -15.18 -8.40 -3.00
N LEU A 113 -14.05 -7.69 -2.87
CA LEU A 113 -12.76 -8.09 -3.39
C LEU A 113 -11.71 -8.01 -2.30
N PRO A 114 -11.23 -9.13 -1.76
CA PRO A 114 -10.05 -9.14 -0.90
C PRO A 114 -8.83 -8.59 -1.63
N PRO A 115 -7.88 -7.96 -0.93
CA PRO A 115 -6.67 -7.40 -1.53
C PRO A 115 -5.96 -8.40 -2.45
N THR A 116 -5.93 -8.09 -3.75
CA THR A 116 -5.38 -8.95 -4.80
C THR A 116 -4.67 -8.12 -5.87
N ASN A 117 -3.80 -8.77 -6.63
CA ASN A 117 -3.20 -8.23 -7.85
C ASN A 117 -3.84 -8.78 -9.13
N SER A 118 -4.95 -9.50 -9.01
CA SER A 118 -5.66 -10.07 -10.14
C SER A 118 -6.72 -9.11 -10.70
N VAL A 119 -6.44 -8.53 -11.86
CA VAL A 119 -7.40 -7.67 -12.58
C VAL A 119 -8.69 -8.42 -12.92
N GLN A 120 -8.58 -9.71 -13.26
CA GLN A 120 -9.75 -10.53 -13.61
C GLN A 120 -10.73 -10.72 -12.45
N LEU A 121 -10.21 -10.96 -11.24
CA LEU A 121 -11.06 -11.05 -10.03
C LEU A 121 -11.72 -9.72 -9.73
N ALA A 122 -10.98 -8.62 -9.89
CA ALA A 122 -11.51 -7.29 -9.66
C ALA A 122 -12.60 -6.90 -10.67
N GLN A 123 -12.43 -7.22 -11.94
CA GLN A 123 -13.46 -7.00 -12.97
C GLN A 123 -14.75 -7.75 -12.64
N ARG A 124 -14.66 -9.03 -12.27
CA ARG A 124 -15.84 -9.82 -11.86
C ARG A 124 -16.53 -9.24 -10.64
N ALA A 125 -15.76 -8.90 -9.60
CA ALA A 125 -16.29 -8.31 -8.39
C ALA A 125 -17.04 -6.99 -8.63
N LEU A 126 -16.56 -6.15 -9.56
CA LEU A 126 -17.21 -4.90 -9.94
C LEU A 126 -18.50 -5.08 -10.73
N MET A 127 -18.62 -6.15 -11.52
CA MET A 127 -19.83 -6.42 -12.29
C MET A 127 -21.02 -6.78 -11.38
N ASP A 128 -20.77 -7.48 -10.30
CA ASP A 128 -21.78 -8.07 -9.43
C ASP A 128 -22.17 -7.17 -8.24
N ILE A 129 -21.77 -5.90 -8.23
CA ILE A 129 -22.14 -4.97 -7.15
C ILE A 129 -23.64 -4.70 -7.21
N PRO A 130 -24.41 -5.12 -6.20
CA PRO A 130 -25.82 -4.75 -6.09
C PRO A 130 -25.94 -3.28 -5.74
N VAL A 131 -26.99 -2.61 -6.21
CA VAL A 131 -27.25 -1.19 -5.97
C VAL A 131 -28.56 -0.97 -5.24
N GLY A 132 -28.58 0.08 -4.39
CA GLY A 132 -29.77 0.56 -3.69
C GLY A 132 -29.77 0.29 -2.19
N GLY A 133 -30.52 1.10 -1.45
CA GLY A 133 -30.71 0.98 -0.01
C GLY A 133 -30.16 2.16 0.78
N LYS A 134 -29.85 1.92 2.06
CA LYS A 134 -29.31 2.90 3.00
C LYS A 134 -27.79 2.98 2.88
N THR A 135 -27.18 3.99 3.52
CA THR A 135 -25.75 4.31 3.45
C THR A 135 -25.07 4.10 4.81
N PRO A 136 -24.63 2.88 5.15
CA PRO A 136 -23.93 2.56 6.39
C PRO A 136 -22.43 2.90 6.27
N LEU A 137 -22.10 4.18 6.15
CA LEU A 137 -20.72 4.64 5.94
C LEU A 137 -19.79 4.23 7.09
N SER A 138 -20.26 4.28 8.34
CA SER A 138 -19.49 3.87 9.52
C SER A 138 -19.11 2.37 9.45
N ALA A 139 -20.04 1.50 9.01
CA ALA A 139 -19.74 0.09 8.79
C ALA A 139 -18.68 -0.12 7.71
N GLY A 140 -18.73 0.68 6.64
CA GLY A 140 -17.72 0.69 5.59
C GLY A 140 -16.33 1.07 6.11
N LEU A 141 -16.24 2.15 6.85
CA LEU A 141 -14.98 2.65 7.43
C LEU A 141 -14.40 1.65 8.45
N PHE A 142 -15.26 1.07 9.30
CA PHE A 142 -14.82 0.05 10.26
C PHE A 142 -14.21 -1.16 9.54
N LEU A 143 -14.91 -1.72 8.56
CA LEU A 143 -14.40 -2.86 7.79
C LEU A 143 -13.13 -2.51 7.00
N ALA A 144 -13.03 -1.28 6.47
CA ALA A 144 -11.84 -0.83 5.79
C ALA A 144 -10.63 -0.79 6.72
N THR A 145 -10.82 -0.31 7.96
CA THR A 145 -9.78 -0.28 8.98
C THR A 145 -9.27 -1.68 9.30
N ASP A 146 -10.17 -2.63 9.49
CA ASP A 146 -9.80 -4.03 9.74
C ASP A 146 -8.99 -4.63 8.58
N VAL A 147 -9.44 -4.43 7.34
CA VAL A 147 -8.74 -4.93 6.15
C VAL A 147 -7.35 -4.32 6.02
N LEU A 148 -7.22 -3.00 6.22
CA LEU A 148 -5.94 -2.31 6.15
C LEU A 148 -4.98 -2.77 7.24
N HIS A 149 -5.50 -2.95 8.46
CA HIS A 149 -4.72 -3.44 9.58
C HIS A 149 -4.20 -4.86 9.34
N MET A 150 -5.07 -5.76 8.89
CA MET A 150 -4.68 -7.14 8.55
C MET A 150 -3.65 -7.20 7.42
N GLU A 151 -3.81 -6.37 6.40
CA GLU A 151 -2.84 -6.30 5.31
C GLU A 151 -1.47 -5.77 5.80
N LYS A 152 -1.46 -4.78 6.67
CA LYS A 152 -0.22 -4.25 7.26
C LYS A 152 0.49 -5.30 8.13
N LEU A 153 -0.27 -6.12 8.86
CA LEU A 153 0.29 -7.24 9.64
C LEU A 153 0.94 -8.30 8.74
N HIS A 154 0.29 -8.67 7.65
CA HIS A 154 0.82 -9.68 6.71
C HIS A 154 1.94 -9.12 5.82
N HIS A 155 1.88 -7.84 5.49
CA HIS A 155 2.79 -7.14 4.60
C HIS A 155 3.24 -5.81 5.22
N PRO A 156 4.17 -5.82 6.21
CA PRO A 156 4.57 -4.62 6.97
C PRO A 156 5.10 -3.47 6.10
N ASP A 157 5.62 -3.79 4.92
CA ASP A 157 6.18 -2.84 3.98
C ASP A 157 5.15 -2.28 2.99
N VAL A 158 3.87 -2.71 3.05
CA VAL A 158 2.84 -2.20 2.14
C VAL A 158 2.48 -0.76 2.52
N GLU A 159 2.32 0.10 1.50
CA GLU A 159 1.78 1.45 1.67
C GLU A 159 0.29 1.44 1.32
N PRO A 160 -0.59 1.53 2.31
CA PRO A 160 -2.02 1.49 2.08
C PRO A 160 -2.56 2.86 1.63
N LEU A 161 -3.48 2.83 0.66
CA LEU A 161 -4.26 3.96 0.19
C LEU A 161 -5.74 3.58 0.26
N LEU A 162 -6.53 4.30 1.04
CA LEU A 162 -7.99 4.15 1.09
C LEU A 162 -8.63 5.23 0.22
N ILE A 163 -9.44 4.81 -0.74
CA ILE A 163 -10.23 5.70 -1.60
C ILE A 163 -11.71 5.49 -1.26
N VAL A 164 -12.35 6.53 -0.72
CA VAL A 164 -13.76 6.51 -0.34
C VAL A 164 -14.58 7.20 -1.43
N LEU A 165 -15.54 6.49 -2.01
CA LEU A 165 -16.46 6.97 -3.03
C LEU A 165 -17.88 6.94 -2.45
N THR A 166 -18.37 8.10 -2.02
CA THR A 166 -19.68 8.28 -1.39
C THR A 166 -20.22 9.68 -1.70
N ASP A 167 -21.54 9.85 -1.62
CA ASP A 167 -22.15 11.17 -1.64
C ASP A 167 -22.17 11.86 -0.26
N GLY A 168 -21.61 11.18 0.75
CA GLY A 168 -21.42 11.72 2.09
C GLY A 168 -22.64 11.63 3.01
N ALA A 169 -23.76 11.09 2.56
CA ALA A 169 -25.01 11.03 3.33
C ALA A 169 -25.12 9.75 4.18
N GLY A 170 -24.15 9.49 5.05
CA GLY A 170 -24.24 8.38 6.01
C GLY A 170 -25.53 8.46 6.85
N ASN A 171 -26.42 7.45 6.76
CA ASN A 171 -27.71 7.44 7.38
C ASN A 171 -27.99 6.20 8.24
N VAL A 172 -26.99 5.35 8.45
CA VAL A 172 -27.05 4.17 9.31
C VAL A 172 -25.80 4.14 10.19
N SER A 173 -25.98 4.00 11.50
CA SER A 173 -24.90 3.79 12.47
C SER A 173 -24.77 2.30 12.83
N ILE A 174 -23.58 1.92 13.28
CA ILE A 174 -23.30 0.60 13.87
C ILE A 174 -23.70 0.62 15.35
N GLY A 175 -23.49 1.73 16.03
CA GLY A 175 -23.67 1.91 17.46
C GLY A 175 -24.81 2.86 17.82
N ALA A 176 -24.69 3.47 19.00
CA ALA A 176 -25.71 4.38 19.57
C ALA A 176 -25.53 5.85 19.16
N LEU A 177 -24.46 6.18 18.42
CA LEU A 177 -24.18 7.55 17.97
C LEU A 177 -24.98 7.91 16.72
N HIS A 178 -25.16 9.21 16.49
CA HIS A 178 -25.71 9.67 15.21
C HIS A 178 -24.82 9.22 14.06
N PRO A 179 -25.38 8.74 12.92
CA PRO A 179 -24.58 8.14 11.82
C PRO A 179 -23.43 9.01 11.33
N GLN A 180 -23.62 10.31 11.25
CA GLN A 180 -22.58 11.24 10.83
C GLN A 180 -21.46 11.38 11.87
N GLU A 181 -21.80 11.51 13.16
CA GLU A 181 -20.81 11.59 14.26
C GLU A 181 -19.98 10.33 14.36
N GLU A 182 -20.61 9.17 14.19
CA GLU A 182 -19.94 7.88 14.17
C GLU A 182 -18.96 7.78 12.99
N SER A 183 -19.39 8.17 11.81
CA SER A 183 -18.56 8.18 10.60
C SER A 183 -17.36 9.12 10.75
N TYR A 184 -17.55 10.33 11.36
CA TYR A 184 -16.44 11.25 11.66
C TYR A 184 -15.43 10.66 12.63
N LYS A 185 -15.88 9.99 13.70
CA LYS A 185 -14.98 9.32 14.64
C LYS A 185 -14.13 8.25 13.99
N PHE A 186 -14.72 7.41 13.16
CA PHE A 186 -13.96 6.39 12.41
C PHE A 186 -12.99 7.02 11.42
N ALA A 187 -13.39 8.06 10.70
CA ALA A 187 -12.51 8.78 9.79
C ALA A 187 -11.33 9.43 10.54
N GLU A 188 -11.58 10.01 11.72
CA GLU A 188 -10.55 10.59 12.56
C GLU A 188 -9.59 9.52 13.11
N MET A 189 -10.10 8.39 13.58
CA MET A 189 -9.28 7.26 14.04
C MET A 189 -8.34 6.76 12.91
N ILE A 190 -8.86 6.66 11.70
CA ILE A 190 -8.07 6.25 10.54
C ILE A 190 -7.02 7.34 10.21
N ALA A 191 -7.40 8.62 10.23
CA ALA A 191 -6.49 9.74 9.93
C ALA A 191 -5.37 9.91 10.99
N GLN A 192 -5.63 9.60 12.24
CA GLN A 192 -4.65 9.63 13.33
C GLN A 192 -3.67 8.46 13.28
N ASN A 193 -4.00 7.39 12.55
CA ASN A 193 -3.12 6.26 12.37
C ASN A 193 -2.09 6.60 11.28
N SER A 194 -0.92 7.08 11.71
CA SER A 194 0.18 7.54 10.83
C SER A 194 0.69 6.47 9.85
N ASP A 195 0.38 5.20 10.12
CA ASP A 195 0.76 4.06 9.27
C ASP A 195 -0.23 3.81 8.12
N LEU A 196 -1.38 4.48 8.14
CA LEU A 196 -2.42 4.38 7.12
C LEU A 196 -2.50 5.70 6.36
N GLY A 197 -1.88 5.79 5.19
CA GLY A 197 -2.05 6.93 4.28
C GLY A 197 -3.49 6.98 3.76
N ILE A 198 -4.24 8.07 4.03
CA ILE A 198 -5.60 8.26 3.51
C ILE A 198 -5.64 9.43 2.57
N VAL A 199 -6.21 9.21 1.39
CA VAL A 199 -6.62 10.27 0.46
C VAL A 199 -8.14 10.17 0.31
N ALA A 200 -8.84 11.18 0.79
CA ALA A 200 -10.27 11.33 0.53
C ALA A 200 -10.45 12.19 -0.71
N GLY A 201 -11.09 11.63 -1.74
CA GLY A 201 -11.53 12.35 -2.92
C GLY A 201 -13.05 12.54 -2.90
N ASN A 202 -13.50 13.74 -3.18
CA ASN A 202 -14.91 14.09 -3.36
C ASN A 202 -15.30 13.93 -4.82
#